data_f3626ef54579a1052c54678da144c972
#
_entry.id   f3626ef54579a1052c54678da144c972
#
_cell.length_a   1.000
_cell.length_b   1.000
_cell.length_c   1.000
_cell.angle_alpha   90.00
_cell.angle_beta   90.00
_cell.angle_gamma   90.00
#
_symmetry.space_group_name_H-M   'P 1'
#
loop_
_entity.id
_entity.type
_entity.pdbx_description
1 polymer ?
#
loop_
_entity_poly.entity_id
_entity_poly.type
_entity_poly.pdbx_seq_one_letter_code
_entity_poly.pdbx_strand_id
1 'polypeptide(L)'
;MQLLYGVPEDIEKWMDLITEVRWDFPGLETQEKLNEHKTSVLKFMDKRQAVCVKEEAEIAGVILFSREHNMICCLAVAPRYRRRGVATMLMVEALAN
;
A
#
# COMPACT_ATOMS: atom_id res chain seq x y z
N MET A 1 -1.62 11.79 -11.41
CA MET A 1 -1.36 10.91 -10.26
C MET A 1 -0.87 11.71 -9.08
N GLN A 2 -1.37 11.41 -7.89
CA GLN A 2 -0.97 12.08 -6.66
C GLN A 2 -0.37 11.10 -5.67
N LEU A 3 0.74 11.50 -5.06
CA LEU A 3 1.40 10.74 -4.00
C LEU A 3 0.95 11.31 -2.66
N LEU A 4 0.33 10.49 -1.82
CA LEU A 4 -0.30 10.94 -0.57
C LEU A 4 -0.05 9.93 0.54
N TYR A 5 0.02 10.44 1.78
CA TYR A 5 -0.03 9.55 2.92
C TYR A 5 -1.42 8.94 3.02
N GLY A 6 -1.47 7.64 3.28
CA GLY A 6 -2.73 6.95 3.47
C GLY A 6 -3.36 7.34 4.79
N VAL A 7 -4.66 7.53 4.79
CA VAL A 7 -5.45 7.85 5.99
C VAL A 7 -6.56 6.81 6.13
N PRO A 8 -7.15 6.65 7.34
CA PRO A 8 -8.17 5.62 7.54
C PRO A 8 -9.31 5.65 6.54
N GLU A 9 -9.66 6.82 6.02
CA GLU A 9 -10.69 6.94 4.99
C GLU A 9 -10.34 6.22 3.71
N ASP A 10 -9.06 5.90 3.50
CA ASP A 10 -8.60 5.20 2.30
C ASP A 10 -8.64 3.69 2.44
N ILE A 11 -9.01 3.17 3.63
CA ILE A 11 -8.83 1.75 3.92
C ILE A 11 -9.60 0.82 2.99
N GLU A 12 -10.82 1.19 2.60
CA GLU A 12 -11.61 0.34 1.72
C GLU A 12 -10.95 0.18 0.35
N LYS A 13 -10.56 1.29 -0.26
CA LYS A 13 -9.89 1.25 -1.58
C LYS A 13 -8.51 0.64 -1.49
N TRP A 14 -7.82 0.86 -0.37
CA TRP A 14 -6.52 0.24 -0.11
C TRP A 14 -6.66 -1.28 -0.11
N MET A 15 -7.64 -1.79 0.63
CA MET A 15 -7.84 -3.24 0.72
C MET A 15 -8.41 -3.82 -0.57
N ASP A 16 -9.14 -3.04 -1.36
CA ASP A 16 -9.58 -3.48 -2.68
C ASP A 16 -8.36 -3.80 -3.56
N LEU A 17 -7.35 -2.93 -3.52
CA LEU A 17 -6.12 -3.19 -4.27
C LEU A 17 -5.40 -4.44 -3.74
N ILE A 18 -5.24 -4.54 -2.43
CA ILE A 18 -4.56 -5.69 -1.83
C ILE A 18 -5.29 -6.99 -2.19
N THR A 19 -6.63 -6.97 -2.13
CA THR A 19 -7.42 -8.14 -2.50
C THR A 19 -7.22 -8.51 -3.97
N GLU A 20 -7.13 -7.51 -4.83
CA GLU A 20 -6.92 -7.73 -6.26
C GLU A 20 -5.59 -8.43 -6.54
N VAL A 21 -4.54 -8.06 -5.81
CA VAL A 21 -3.19 -8.60 -6.06
C VAL A 21 -2.77 -9.65 -5.03
N ARG A 22 -3.69 -10.12 -4.21
CA ARG A 22 -3.37 -10.99 -3.07
C ARG A 22 -2.61 -12.25 -3.45
N TRP A 23 -2.82 -12.75 -4.65
CA TRP A 23 -2.17 -13.98 -5.11
C TRP A 23 -0.69 -13.79 -5.42
N ASP A 24 -0.24 -12.55 -5.48
CA ASP A 24 1.17 -12.24 -5.63
C ASP A 24 1.92 -12.22 -4.29
N PHE A 25 1.18 -12.33 -3.17
CA PHE A 25 1.76 -12.22 -1.84
C PHE A 25 1.47 -13.48 -1.03
N PRO A 26 2.51 -14.17 -0.55
CA PRO A 26 2.29 -15.29 0.38
C PRO A 26 1.60 -14.80 1.64
N GLY A 27 0.64 -15.59 2.13
CA GLY A 27 -0.02 -15.28 3.39
C GLY A 27 -1.26 -14.41 3.29
N LEU A 28 -1.72 -14.09 2.08
CA LEU A 28 -2.96 -13.32 1.89
C LEU A 28 -4.06 -14.14 1.22
N GLU A 29 -3.95 -15.46 1.25
CA GLU A 29 -4.86 -16.34 0.53
C GLU A 29 -6.24 -16.46 1.18
N THR A 30 -6.37 -16.14 2.47
CA THR A 30 -7.63 -16.29 3.21
C THR A 30 -8.18 -14.94 3.62
N GLN A 31 -9.50 -14.91 3.87
CA GLN A 31 -10.14 -13.69 4.39
C GLN A 31 -9.57 -13.30 5.75
N GLU A 32 -9.23 -14.28 6.59
CA GLU A 32 -8.64 -14.01 7.88
C GLU A 32 -7.30 -13.26 7.75
N LYS A 33 -6.47 -13.72 6.82
CA LYS A 33 -5.18 -13.08 6.58
C LYS A 33 -5.34 -11.68 6.01
N LEU A 34 -6.34 -11.47 5.15
CA LEU A 34 -6.64 -10.14 4.64
C LEU A 34 -7.09 -9.21 5.77
N ASN A 35 -7.89 -9.73 6.70
CA ASN A 35 -8.33 -8.94 7.84
C ASN A 35 -7.16 -8.54 8.74
N GLU A 36 -6.21 -9.45 8.95
CA GLU A 36 -5.00 -9.16 9.72
C GLU A 36 -4.17 -8.09 9.02
N HIS A 37 -4.07 -8.18 7.70
CA HIS A 37 -3.33 -7.19 6.92
C HIS A 37 -3.99 -5.82 7.03
N LYS A 38 -5.33 -5.77 6.96
CA LYS A 38 -6.08 -4.52 7.12
C LYS A 38 -5.76 -3.85 8.44
N THR A 39 -5.72 -4.64 9.52
CA THR A 39 -5.38 -4.12 10.85
C THR A 39 -3.97 -3.53 10.85
N SER A 40 -3.03 -4.23 10.21
CA SER A 40 -1.65 -3.73 10.09
C SER A 40 -1.59 -2.44 9.30
N VAL A 41 -2.32 -2.34 8.19
CA VAL A 41 -2.34 -1.14 7.37
C VAL A 41 -2.79 0.07 8.20
N LEU A 42 -3.85 -0.11 8.99
CA LEU A 42 -4.35 0.97 9.84
C LEU A 42 -3.29 1.43 10.85
N LYS A 43 -2.52 0.50 11.39
CA LYS A 43 -1.42 0.85 12.31
C LYS A 43 -0.32 1.62 11.59
N PHE A 44 0.03 1.21 10.37
CA PHE A 44 1.03 1.91 9.58
C PHE A 44 0.55 3.31 9.21
N MET A 45 -0.73 3.47 8.91
CA MET A 45 -1.32 4.78 8.64
C MET A 45 -1.20 5.69 9.87
N ASP A 46 -1.46 5.15 11.04
CA ASP A 46 -1.37 5.91 12.28
C ASP A 46 0.04 6.42 12.53
N LYS A 47 1.05 5.65 12.13
CA LYS A 47 2.46 6.03 12.29
C LYS A 47 3.00 6.85 11.11
N ARG A 48 2.15 7.18 10.14
CA ARG A 48 2.54 7.87 8.91
C ARG A 48 3.63 7.10 8.17
N GLN A 49 3.43 5.81 8.07
CA GLN A 49 4.32 4.88 7.37
C GLN A 49 3.57 4.11 6.28
N ALA A 50 2.51 4.70 5.77
CA ALA A 50 1.70 4.16 4.68
C ALA A 50 1.49 5.27 3.66
N VAL A 51 1.92 5.01 2.42
CA VAL A 51 1.82 5.99 1.34
C VAL A 51 1.13 5.34 0.16
N CYS A 52 0.35 6.11 -0.58
CA CYS A 52 -0.34 5.61 -1.77
C CYS A 52 -0.21 6.58 -2.92
N VAL A 53 -0.39 6.06 -4.12
CA VAL A 53 -0.52 6.88 -5.32
C VAL A 53 -1.97 6.76 -5.77
N LYS A 54 -2.62 7.90 -5.93
CA LYS A 54 -4.01 7.95 -6.37
C LYS A 54 -4.11 8.47 -7.80
N GLU A 55 -4.99 7.87 -8.58
CA GLU A 55 -5.35 8.34 -9.91
C GLU A 55 -6.86 8.49 -9.90
N GLU A 56 -7.32 9.75 -9.88
CA GLU A 56 -8.73 10.06 -9.72
C GLU A 56 -9.27 9.43 -8.43
N ALA A 57 -10.29 8.59 -8.52
CA ALA A 57 -10.90 7.96 -7.35
C ALA A 57 -10.27 6.62 -6.99
N GLU A 58 -9.27 6.17 -7.76
CA GLU A 58 -8.65 4.86 -7.54
C GLU A 58 -7.30 4.96 -6.88
N ILE A 59 -6.91 3.90 -6.16
CA ILE A 59 -5.56 3.76 -5.65
C ILE A 59 -4.76 2.93 -6.65
N ALA A 60 -3.74 3.55 -7.24
CA ALA A 60 -2.90 2.90 -8.24
C ALA A 60 -1.83 2.03 -7.61
N GLY A 61 -1.36 2.40 -6.42
CA GLY A 61 -0.35 1.63 -5.72
C GLY A 61 -0.19 2.07 -4.28
N VAL A 62 0.41 1.21 -3.46
CA VAL A 62 0.56 1.45 -2.03
C VAL A 62 1.92 0.94 -1.55
N ILE A 63 2.42 1.54 -0.48
CA ILE A 63 3.63 1.06 0.18
C ILE A 63 3.48 1.21 1.69
N LEU A 64 3.92 0.18 2.40
CA LEU A 64 4.07 0.20 3.86
C LEU A 64 5.56 0.09 4.15
N PHE A 65 6.05 0.94 5.01
CA PHE A 65 7.47 0.93 5.37
C PHE A 65 7.66 1.20 6.85
N SER A 66 8.81 0.80 7.38
CA SER A 66 9.15 1.00 8.78
C SER A 66 10.44 1.80 8.87
N ARG A 67 10.36 2.98 9.50
CA ARG A 67 11.54 3.81 9.74
C ARG A 67 12.44 3.17 10.79
N GLU A 68 11.84 2.57 11.80
CA GLU A 68 12.58 1.92 12.89
C GLU A 68 13.46 0.80 12.38
N HIS A 69 12.94 0.00 11.46
CA HIS A 69 13.64 -1.17 10.94
C HIS A 69 14.28 -0.90 9.59
N ASN A 70 14.11 0.29 9.07
CA ASN A 70 14.68 0.71 7.77
C ASN A 70 14.34 -0.31 6.68
N MET A 71 13.07 -0.68 6.57
CA MET A 71 12.65 -1.71 5.63
C MET A 71 11.31 -1.39 4.97
N ILE A 72 11.14 -1.94 3.77
CA ILE A 72 9.87 -1.93 3.06
C ILE A 72 9.09 -3.16 3.49
N CYS A 73 7.90 -2.97 4.02
CA CYS A 73 7.08 -4.08 4.52
C CYS A 73 6.11 -4.61 3.48
N CYS A 74 5.65 -3.76 2.57
CA CYS A 74 4.73 -4.17 1.51
C CYS A 74 4.77 -3.13 0.40
N LEU A 75 4.74 -3.59 -0.84
CA LEU A 75 4.67 -2.71 -2.02
C LEU A 75 3.76 -3.39 -3.02
N ALA A 76 2.69 -2.73 -3.41
CA ALA A 76 1.72 -3.29 -4.34
C ALA A 76 1.29 -2.23 -5.34
N VAL A 77 1.17 -2.63 -6.61
CA VAL A 77 0.73 -1.75 -7.69
C VAL A 77 -0.38 -2.48 -8.45
N ALA A 78 -1.49 -1.77 -8.69
CA ALA A 78 -2.58 -2.36 -9.47
C ALA A 78 -2.09 -2.74 -10.85
N PRO A 79 -2.50 -3.91 -11.38
CA PRO A 79 -2.00 -4.38 -12.67
C PRO A 79 -2.13 -3.36 -13.80
N ARG A 80 -3.23 -2.62 -13.85
CA ARG A 80 -3.48 -1.64 -14.90
C ARG A 80 -2.61 -0.39 -14.80
N TYR A 81 -1.91 -0.21 -13.68
CA TYR A 81 -1.03 0.93 -13.47
C TYR A 81 0.45 0.54 -13.45
N ARG A 82 0.76 -0.71 -13.74
CA ARG A 82 2.15 -1.17 -13.78
C ARG A 82 2.87 -0.56 -14.98
N ARG A 83 4.20 -0.45 -14.86
CA ARG A 83 5.08 0.12 -15.88
C ARG A 83 4.83 1.61 -16.12
N ARG A 84 4.28 2.31 -15.11
CA ARG A 84 4.06 3.75 -15.19
C ARG A 84 4.84 4.50 -14.12
N GLY A 85 5.79 3.82 -13.47
CA GLY A 85 6.64 4.45 -12.47
C GLY A 85 6.00 4.57 -11.10
N VAL A 86 4.85 3.95 -10.85
CA VAL A 86 4.16 4.03 -9.56
C VAL A 86 5.04 3.44 -8.44
N ALA A 87 5.60 2.26 -8.67
CA ALA A 87 6.45 1.63 -7.66
C ALA A 87 7.66 2.50 -7.34
N THR A 88 8.26 3.11 -8.36
CA THR A 88 9.40 4.00 -8.18
C THR A 88 9.03 5.21 -7.34
N MET A 89 7.88 5.83 -7.63
CA MET A 89 7.39 6.97 -6.84
C MET A 89 7.25 6.61 -5.37
N LEU A 90 6.66 5.44 -5.11
CA LEU A 90 6.42 4.98 -3.74
C LEU A 90 7.72 4.68 -3.01
N MET A 91 8.66 4.03 -3.67
CA MET A 91 9.94 3.69 -3.06
C MET A 91 10.78 4.93 -2.79
N VAL A 92 10.78 5.89 -3.71
CA VAL A 92 11.51 7.15 -3.51
C VAL A 92 10.96 7.87 -2.27
N GLU A 93 9.64 7.92 -2.14
CA GLU A 93 9.03 8.57 -0.97
C GLU A 93 9.38 7.84 0.33
N ALA A 94 9.31 6.52 0.32
CA ALA A 94 9.63 5.72 1.51
C ALA A 94 11.08 5.91 1.93
N LEU A 95 12.00 5.95 0.97
CA LEU A 95 13.43 6.11 1.25
C LEU A 95 13.79 7.53 1.69
N ALA A 96 12.97 8.52 1.31
CA ALA A 96 13.19 9.91 1.70
C ALA A 96 12.77 10.19 3.15
N ASN A 97 12.03 9.26 3.72
CA ASN A 97 11.58 9.38 5.12
C ASN A 97 12.47 8.53 6.06
#